data_6077771e97494345ed6934ef51cea5c4
#
_entry.id   6077771e97494345ed6934ef51cea5c4
#
_cell.length_a   1.000
_cell.length_b   1.000
_cell.length_c   1.000
_cell.angle_alpha   90.00
_cell.angle_beta   90.00
_cell.angle_gamma   90.00
#
_symmetry.space_group_name_H-M   'P 1'
#
loop_
_entity.id
_entity.type
_entity.pdbx_description
1 polymer ?
#
loop_
_entity_poly.entity_id
_entity_poly.type
_entity_poly.pdbx_seq_one_letter_code
_entity_poly.pdbx_strand_id
1 'polypeptide(L)' 'DVVIVERRPRWDNQSEWTESPVAKLKFIRSAGKWQLYWMRADMKWHEYPGLSSSTRLDELVQEIDADPLACFFG' A
#
# COMPACT_ATOMS: atom_id res chain seq x y z
N ASP A 1 -11.21 -1.26 -6.15
CA ASP A 1 -9.84 -1.04 -5.70
C ASP A 1 -9.82 -0.34 -4.35
N VAL A 2 -8.85 -0.69 -3.51
CA VAL A 2 -8.65 -0.08 -2.20
C VAL A 2 -7.26 0.57 -2.18
N VAL A 3 -7.21 1.85 -1.82
CA VAL A 3 -5.94 2.56 -1.67
C VAL A 3 -5.75 2.88 -0.19
N ILE A 4 -4.60 2.48 0.34
CA ILE A 4 -4.22 2.76 1.72
C ILE A 4 -3.31 3.98 1.70
N VAL A 5 -3.66 4.99 2.50
CA VAL A 5 -2.90 6.22 2.60
C VAL A 5 -2.34 6.37 4.01
N GLU A 6 -1.20 7.03 4.11
CA GLU A 6 -0.59 7.44 5.36
C GLU A 6 -0.85 8.93 5.56
N ARG A 7 -1.31 9.32 6.74
CA ARG A 7 -1.50 10.72 7.12
C ARG A 7 -0.42 11.12 8.10
N ARG A 8 0.24 12.23 7.81
CA ARG A 8 1.26 12.80 8.69
C ARG A 8 1.04 14.30 8.83
N PRO A 9 1.34 14.91 10.00
CA PRO A 9 1.39 16.36 10.11
C PRO A 9 2.54 16.89 9.25
N ARG A 10 2.32 18.04 8.64
CA ARG A 10 3.39 18.69 7.87
C ARG A 10 4.50 19.12 8.81
N TRP A 11 5.75 18.95 8.37
CA TRP A 11 6.91 19.33 9.14
C TRP A 11 7.02 20.86 9.34
N ASP A 12 6.49 21.66 8.39
CA ASP A 12 6.54 23.12 8.41
C ASP A 12 5.27 23.73 9.04
N ASN A 13 4.20 22.95 9.19
CA ASN A 13 2.95 23.43 9.81
C ASN A 13 2.18 22.22 10.37
N GLN A 14 2.31 21.99 11.66
CA GLN A 14 1.70 20.85 12.33
C GLN A 14 0.18 20.90 12.41
N SER A 15 -0.43 22.03 12.10
CA SER A 15 -1.90 22.14 12.01
C SER A 15 -2.44 21.60 10.70
N GLU A 16 -1.60 21.36 9.71
CA GLU A 16 -1.98 20.77 8.43
C GLU A 16 -1.47 19.33 8.32
N TRP A 17 -2.24 18.50 7.63
CA TRP A 17 -1.92 17.09 7.41
C TRP A 17 -1.69 16.84 5.94
N THR A 18 -0.75 15.96 5.64
CA THR A 18 -0.54 15.45 4.30
C THR A 18 -0.95 13.99 4.24
N GLU A 19 -1.47 13.57 3.09
CA GLU A 19 -1.83 12.18 2.82
C GLU A 19 -0.98 11.67 1.67
N SER A 20 -0.34 10.51 1.88
CA SER A 20 0.49 9.89 0.85
C SER A 20 0.02 8.48 0.61
N PRO A 21 -0.30 8.10 -0.64
CA PRO A 21 -0.68 6.72 -0.92
C PRO A 21 0.53 5.80 -0.72
N VAL A 22 0.33 4.71 0.01
CA VAL A 22 1.41 3.76 0.32
C VAL A 22 1.17 2.40 -0.28
N ALA A 23 -0.09 1.99 -0.43
CA ALA A 23 -0.43 0.67 -0.96
C ALA A 23 -1.74 0.72 -1.73
N LYS A 24 -1.87 -0.17 -2.72
CA LYS A 24 -3.09 -0.35 -3.48
C LYS A 24 -3.42 -1.83 -3.56
N LEU A 25 -4.68 -2.16 -3.30
CA LEU A 25 -5.20 -3.51 -3.38
C LEU A 25 -6.24 -3.56 -4.48
N LYS A 26 -6.00 -4.40 -5.48
CA LYS A 26 -6.88 -4.56 -6.63
C LYS A 26 -7.43 -5.98 -6.68
N PHE A 27 -8.75 -6.11 -6.76
CA PHE A 27 -9.38 -7.41 -6.91
C PHE A 27 -9.41 -7.81 -8.38
N ILE A 28 -8.86 -8.99 -8.69
CA ILE A 28 -8.83 -9.54 -10.03
C ILE A 28 -9.93 -10.60 -10.13
N ARG A 29 -11.03 -10.23 -10.76
CA ARG A 29 -12.21 -11.10 -10.86
C ARG A 29 -11.92 -12.42 -11.56
N SER A 30 -11.17 -12.38 -12.65
CA SER A 30 -10.84 -13.57 -13.43
C SER A 30 -10.02 -14.59 -12.66
N ALA A 31 -9.21 -14.13 -11.70
CA ALA A 31 -8.37 -14.98 -10.87
C ALA A 31 -8.96 -15.23 -9.47
N GLY A 32 -9.99 -14.46 -9.09
CA GLY A 32 -10.60 -14.56 -7.77
C GLY A 32 -9.65 -14.21 -6.63
N LYS A 33 -8.74 -13.28 -6.85
CA LYS A 33 -7.75 -12.91 -5.85
C LYS A 33 -7.45 -11.43 -5.86
N TRP A 34 -6.87 -10.95 -4.76
CA TRP A 34 -6.39 -9.59 -4.61
C TRP A 34 -4.92 -9.49 -5.01
N GLN A 35 -4.54 -8.35 -5.58
CA GLN A 35 -3.17 -8.05 -5.95
C GLN A 35 -2.71 -6.81 -5.22
N LEU A 36 -1.44 -6.82 -4.74
CA LEU A 36 -0.87 -5.76 -3.93
C LEU A 36 0.15 -4.98 -4.74
N TYR A 37 0.00 -3.65 -4.72
CA TYR A 37 0.93 -2.71 -5.35
C TYR A 37 1.46 -1.75 -4.30
N TRP A 38 2.63 -1.19 -4.57
CA TRP A 38 3.24 -0.18 -3.74
C TRP A 38 3.66 1.02 -4.58
N MET A 39 3.73 2.19 -3.94
CA MET A 39 4.13 3.43 -4.60
C MET A 39 5.63 3.60 -4.47
N ARG A 40 6.30 3.76 -5.61
CA ARG A 40 7.74 4.02 -5.63
C ARG A 40 8.02 5.51 -5.76
N ALA A 41 9.30 5.88 -5.68
CA ALA A 41 9.73 7.28 -5.75
C ALA A 41 9.36 7.96 -7.07
N ASP A 42 9.10 7.20 -8.14
CA ASP A 42 8.62 7.71 -9.43
C ASP A 42 7.13 8.08 -9.41
N MET A 43 6.46 7.92 -8.26
CA MET A 43 5.03 8.20 -8.06
C MET A 43 4.13 7.29 -8.90
N LYS A 44 4.61 6.10 -9.23
CA LYS A 44 3.84 5.10 -9.97
C LYS A 44 3.62 3.85 -9.11
N TRP A 45 2.51 3.15 -9.39
CA TRP A 45 2.22 1.89 -8.74
C TRP A 45 3.06 0.78 -9.36
N HIS A 46 3.71 -0.01 -8.52
CA HIS A 46 4.49 -1.17 -8.92
C HIS A 46 4.01 -2.40 -8.17
N GLU A 47 4.13 -3.56 -8.78
CA GLU A 47 3.80 -4.80 -8.13
C GLU A 47 4.72 -5.02 -6.94
N TYR A 48 4.15 -5.36 -5.79
CA TYR A 48 4.93 -5.57 -4.57
C TYR A 48 5.80 -6.81 -4.72
N PRO A 49 7.12 -6.74 -4.42
CA PRO A 49 8.03 -7.88 -4.65
C PRO A 49 7.89 -9.00 -3.62
N GLY A 50 7.21 -8.76 -2.50
CA GLY A 50 6.95 -9.79 -1.49
C GLY A 50 5.67 -10.55 -1.80
N LEU A 51 4.77 -10.65 -0.83
CA LEU A 51 3.45 -11.28 -1.02
C LEU A 51 2.59 -10.38 -1.91
N SER A 52 2.65 -10.59 -3.22
CA SER A 52 2.04 -9.69 -4.21
C SER A 52 0.57 -10.02 -4.49
N SER A 53 0.09 -11.20 -4.11
CA SER A 53 -1.30 -11.59 -4.34
C SER A 53 -1.76 -12.63 -3.33
N SER A 54 -3.07 -12.63 -3.04
CA SER A 54 -3.69 -13.62 -2.17
C SER A 54 -5.20 -13.66 -2.44
N THR A 55 -5.81 -14.82 -2.25
CA THR A 55 -7.26 -14.95 -2.24
C THR A 55 -7.87 -14.31 -1.00
N ARG A 56 -7.06 -14.03 0.02
CA ARG A 56 -7.49 -13.47 1.31
C ARG A 56 -6.92 -12.06 1.46
N LEU A 57 -7.82 -11.09 1.54
CA LEU A 57 -7.45 -9.69 1.70
C LEU A 57 -6.69 -9.44 3.01
N ASP A 58 -7.07 -10.13 4.10
CA ASP A 58 -6.44 -9.95 5.40
C ASP A 58 -4.95 -10.33 5.38
N GLU A 59 -4.54 -11.29 4.57
CA GLU A 59 -3.12 -11.64 4.43
C GLU A 59 -2.32 -10.48 3.85
N LEU A 60 -2.87 -9.79 2.85
CA LEU A 60 -2.21 -8.65 2.23
C LEU A 60 -2.18 -7.46 3.19
N VAL A 61 -3.23 -7.23 3.94
CA VAL A 61 -3.26 -6.17 4.95
C VAL A 61 -2.21 -6.43 6.04
N GLN A 62 -2.05 -7.67 6.48
CA GLN A 62 -1.03 -8.05 7.45
C GLN A 62 0.39 -7.83 6.89
N GLU A 63 0.59 -8.12 5.62
CA GLU A 63 1.87 -7.89 4.96
C GLU A 63 2.21 -6.39 4.93
N ILE A 64 1.23 -5.55 4.64
CA ILE A 64 1.42 -4.09 4.65
C ILE A 64 1.76 -3.61 6.06
N ASP A 65 1.05 -4.10 7.06
CA ASP A 65 1.26 -3.70 8.45
C ASP A 65 2.64 -4.13 8.97
N ALA A 66 3.06 -5.35 8.64
CA ALA A 66 4.37 -5.87 9.02
C ALA A 66 5.51 -5.17 8.28
N ASP A 67 5.25 -4.76 7.03
CA ASP A 67 6.19 -4.04 6.16
C ASP A 67 7.60 -4.66 6.15
N PRO A 68 7.73 -5.98 5.85
CA PRO A 68 9.00 -6.67 6.02
C PRO A 68 10.10 -6.18 5.07
N LEU A 69 9.72 -5.57 3.93
CA LEU A 69 10.67 -5.05 2.95
C LEU A 69 10.79 -3.52 3.02
N ALA A 70 10.15 -2.89 3.99
CA ALA A 70 10.16 -1.44 4.18
C ALA A 70 9.68 -0.66 2.95
N CYS A 71 8.73 -1.23 2.18
CA CYS A 71 8.19 -0.60 0.98
C CYS A 71 7.07 0.39 1.26
N PHE A 72 6.39 0.25 2.40
CA PHE A 72 5.18 1.02 2.69
C PHE A 72 5.45 2.17 3.66
N PHE A 73 6.02 1.87 4.80
CA PHE A 73 6.24 2.88 5.85
C PHE A 73 7.71 3.17 6.09
N GLY A 74 8.57 2.51 5.36
CA GLY A 74 10.00 2.73 5.47
C GLY A 74 10.64 2.04 6.62
#